data_1f58df32d368df64735f2bf42386186c
#
_entry.id   1f58df32d368df64735f2bf42386186c
#
_cell.length_a   1.000
_cell.length_b   1.000
_cell.length_c   1.000
_cell.angle_alpha   90.00
_cell.angle_beta   90.00
_cell.angle_gamma   90.00
#
_symmetry.space_group_name_H-M   'P 1'
#
loop_
_entity.id
_entity.type
_entity.pdbx_description
1 polymer ?
#
loop_
_entity_poly.entity_id
_entity_poly.type
_entity_poly.pdbx_seq_one_letter_code
_entity_poly.pdbx_strand_id
1 'polypeptide(L)'
;MGGIDDTIDDEGVAAQRVNVIEKGNLANYLMGRRPIRDFPASNGHGRARIPNYPPGPSLGNLIVSSTQPVPQAELKKKLIELCQQRDLPYCYYVETFGPKLTPRLLYRVWTKDGHEELVRGASFGDLDTRALRSDLIAAGDDVYAESQLLNIPHSIVAPSILFDELEVKRTNVNKEKLPEYPAPSIAATH
;
A
#
# COMPACT_ATOMS: atom_id res chain seq x y z
N MET A 1 -8.15 5.20 -16.76
CA MET A 1 -7.45 5.45 -15.49
C MET A 1 -7.08 6.92 -15.46
N GLY A 2 -7.82 7.73 -14.70
CA GLY A 2 -7.55 9.15 -14.55
C GLY A 2 -6.52 9.35 -13.45
N GLY A 3 -5.24 9.37 -13.81
CA GLY A 3 -4.23 9.97 -12.94
C GLY A 3 -4.48 11.46 -12.84
N ILE A 4 -4.13 12.07 -11.72
CA ILE A 4 -4.13 13.52 -11.60
C ILE A 4 -3.01 14.00 -12.53
N ASP A 5 -3.40 14.59 -13.65
CA ASP A 5 -2.45 15.18 -14.59
C ASP A 5 -2.04 16.57 -14.09
N ASP A 6 -1.07 16.55 -13.18
CA ASP A 6 -0.54 17.77 -12.60
C ASP A 6 0.57 18.30 -13.52
N THR A 7 0.20 19.12 -14.44
CA THR A 7 1.17 19.79 -15.31
C THR A 7 1.92 20.92 -14.58
N ILE A 8 1.29 21.50 -13.57
CA ILE A 8 1.82 22.62 -12.76
C ILE A 8 1.45 22.37 -11.30
N ASP A 9 2.38 22.58 -10.39
CA ASP A 9 2.13 22.49 -8.95
C ASP A 9 1.40 23.73 -8.39
N ASP A 10 1.03 23.70 -7.10
CA ASP A 10 0.31 24.80 -6.47
C ASP A 10 1.17 26.08 -6.26
N GLU A 11 2.46 26.00 -6.58
CA GLU A 11 3.39 27.13 -6.58
C GLU A 11 3.66 27.68 -7.99
N GLY A 12 2.98 27.15 -9.01
CA GLY A 12 3.12 27.55 -10.41
C GLY A 12 4.37 27.00 -11.10
N VAL A 13 4.95 25.95 -10.59
CA VAL A 13 6.14 25.30 -11.18
C VAL A 13 5.72 24.06 -11.96
N ALA A 14 6.28 23.89 -13.16
CA ALA A 14 6.01 22.70 -13.97
C ALA A 14 6.43 21.42 -13.24
N ALA A 15 5.51 20.47 -13.16
CA ALA A 15 5.74 19.19 -12.52
C ALA A 15 6.75 18.36 -13.32
N GLN A 16 7.72 17.77 -12.62
CA GLN A 16 8.77 16.96 -13.21
C GLN A 16 8.73 15.55 -12.64
N ARG A 17 9.13 14.58 -13.46
CA ARG A 17 9.36 13.23 -12.94
C ARG A 17 10.63 13.23 -12.08
N VAL A 18 10.50 12.76 -10.85
CA VAL A 18 11.60 12.69 -9.89
C VAL A 18 11.82 11.25 -9.47
N ASN A 19 13.00 10.73 -9.69
CA ASN A 19 13.40 9.44 -9.13
C ASN A 19 13.86 9.66 -7.69
N VAL A 20 12.98 9.38 -6.74
CA VAL A 20 13.26 9.60 -5.31
C VAL A 20 14.17 8.51 -4.77
N ILE A 21 13.92 7.27 -5.15
CA ILE A 21 14.72 6.10 -4.72
C ILE A 21 15.15 5.33 -5.97
N GLU A 22 16.45 5.05 -6.07
CA GLU A 22 17.03 4.24 -7.13
C GLU A 22 17.88 3.11 -6.52
N LYS A 23 17.53 1.88 -6.86
CA LYS A 23 18.23 0.67 -6.36
C LYS A 23 18.39 0.67 -4.83
N GLY A 24 17.33 1.09 -4.12
CA GLY A 24 17.30 1.13 -2.67
C GLY A 24 18.00 2.34 -2.02
N ASN A 25 18.58 3.25 -2.81
CA ASN A 25 19.23 4.47 -2.32
C ASN A 25 18.36 5.69 -2.57
N LEU A 26 18.31 6.60 -1.59
CA LEU A 26 17.69 7.91 -1.79
C LEU A 26 18.52 8.72 -2.79
N ALA A 27 17.94 9.00 -3.95
CA ALA A 27 18.60 9.71 -5.04
C ALA A 27 18.21 11.18 -5.09
N ASN A 28 16.95 11.52 -4.72
CA ASN A 28 16.44 12.87 -4.86
C ASN A 28 15.30 13.14 -3.86
N TYR A 29 14.86 14.39 -3.79
CA TYR A 29 13.74 14.85 -2.98
C TYR A 29 12.62 15.43 -3.85
N LEU A 30 11.39 15.37 -3.37
CA LEU A 30 10.31 16.19 -3.89
C LEU A 30 10.51 17.61 -3.37
N MET A 31 10.52 18.60 -4.27
CA MET A 31 10.85 19.97 -3.94
C MET A 31 9.75 20.93 -4.38
N GLY A 32 9.34 21.80 -3.44
CA GLY A 32 8.63 23.04 -3.74
C GLY A 32 9.60 24.19 -3.91
N ARG A 33 9.08 25.43 -3.94
CA ARG A 33 9.92 26.64 -4.09
C ARG A 33 10.82 26.95 -2.89
N ARG A 34 10.56 26.33 -1.74
CA ARG A 34 11.40 26.48 -0.56
C ARG A 34 12.68 25.66 -0.72
N PRO A 35 13.85 26.28 -0.92
CA PRO A 35 15.08 25.55 -1.11
C PRO A 35 15.53 24.84 0.16
N ILE A 36 16.19 23.71 0.02
CA ILE A 36 16.97 23.07 1.08
C ILE A 36 18.42 22.96 0.61
N ARG A 37 19.34 22.71 1.57
CA ARG A 37 20.75 22.53 1.26
C ARG A 37 20.92 21.49 0.15
N ASP A 38 21.77 21.79 -0.81
CA ASP A 38 22.10 20.97 -1.99
C ASP A 38 20.95 20.79 -3.03
N PHE A 39 19.72 21.30 -2.72
CA PHE A 39 18.57 21.29 -3.61
C PHE A 39 17.94 22.69 -3.70
N PRO A 40 18.51 23.58 -4.53
CA PRO A 40 18.07 24.98 -4.55
C PRO A 40 16.83 25.25 -5.39
N ALA A 41 16.43 24.31 -6.26
CA ALA A 41 15.35 24.50 -7.22
C ALA A 41 14.13 23.62 -6.92
N SER A 42 12.94 24.15 -7.20
CA SER A 42 11.71 23.36 -7.21
C SER A 42 11.69 22.39 -8.39
N ASN A 43 11.13 21.22 -8.20
CA ASN A 43 10.82 20.26 -9.25
C ASN A 43 9.32 20.01 -9.42
N GLY A 44 8.51 21.01 -9.03
CA GLY A 44 7.07 21.01 -9.29
C GLY A 44 6.26 20.09 -8.37
N HIS A 45 6.66 19.98 -7.10
CA HIS A 45 5.96 19.17 -6.11
C HIS A 45 5.45 19.98 -4.92
N GLY A 46 5.30 21.30 -5.07
CA GLY A 46 4.68 22.15 -4.08
C GLY A 46 3.16 21.96 -4.03
N ARG A 47 2.60 21.49 -2.89
CA ARG A 47 1.18 21.22 -2.72
C ARG A 47 0.60 21.94 -1.53
N ALA A 48 -0.56 22.57 -1.71
CA ALA A 48 -1.32 23.24 -0.67
C ALA A 48 -2.23 22.22 0.04
N ARG A 49 -1.98 21.99 1.32
CA ARG A 49 -2.76 21.03 2.12
C ARG A 49 -4.11 21.60 2.57
N ILE A 50 -4.14 22.87 2.89
CA ILE A 50 -5.31 23.55 3.46
C ILE A 50 -5.31 24.97 2.90
N PRO A 51 -6.49 25.57 2.61
CA PRO A 51 -6.58 26.98 2.28
C PRO A 51 -5.85 27.85 3.31
N ASN A 52 -5.09 28.83 2.85
CA ASN A 52 -4.28 29.76 3.64
C ASN A 52 -2.99 29.21 4.29
N TYR A 53 -2.62 27.95 4.03
CA TYR A 53 -1.29 27.47 4.37
C TYR A 53 -0.36 27.53 3.15
N PRO A 54 0.91 27.87 3.33
CA PRO A 54 1.86 27.87 2.23
C PRO A 54 2.02 26.45 1.68
N PRO A 55 2.12 26.28 0.36
CA PRO A 55 2.43 25.01 -0.26
C PRO A 55 3.74 24.42 0.28
N GLY A 56 3.81 23.11 0.30
CA GLY A 56 5.01 22.40 0.70
C GLY A 56 5.22 21.13 -0.16
N PRO A 57 6.42 20.55 -0.12
CA PRO A 57 6.70 19.34 -0.88
C PRO A 57 5.75 18.20 -0.51
N SER A 58 5.11 17.61 -1.51
CA SER A 58 4.22 16.48 -1.32
C SER A 58 4.13 15.61 -2.57
N LEU A 59 3.64 14.39 -2.38
CA LEU A 59 3.38 13.44 -3.46
C LEU A 59 2.21 13.94 -4.33
N GLY A 60 2.37 13.80 -5.65
CA GLY A 60 1.27 13.76 -6.59
C GLY A 60 1.02 12.31 -7.00
N ASN A 61 1.80 11.80 -7.96
CA ASN A 61 1.73 10.40 -8.36
C ASN A 61 3.02 9.68 -7.92
N LEU A 62 2.89 8.66 -7.05
CA LEU A 62 3.99 7.79 -6.66
C LEU A 62 3.94 6.50 -7.48
N ILE A 63 4.99 6.24 -8.24
CA ILE A 63 5.11 5.00 -9.00
C ILE A 63 6.26 4.18 -8.42
N VAL A 64 5.93 2.99 -7.94
CA VAL A 64 6.89 2.00 -7.46
C VAL A 64 7.01 0.92 -8.52
N SER A 65 8.23 0.57 -8.91
CA SER A 65 8.49 -0.49 -9.88
C SER A 65 9.71 -1.31 -9.49
N SER A 66 9.71 -2.57 -9.92
CA SER A 66 10.88 -3.45 -9.82
C SER A 66 11.68 -3.41 -11.11
N THR A 67 12.99 -3.51 -11.02
CA THR A 67 13.87 -3.71 -12.18
C THR A 67 13.90 -5.18 -12.65
N GLN A 68 13.42 -6.09 -11.83
CA GLN A 68 13.32 -7.53 -12.10
C GLN A 68 11.94 -8.03 -11.63
N PRO A 69 10.86 -7.61 -12.33
CA PRO A 69 9.52 -8.05 -11.95
C PRO A 69 9.34 -9.54 -12.25
N VAL A 70 8.52 -10.19 -11.46
CA VAL A 70 8.15 -11.60 -11.60
C VAL A 70 6.67 -11.68 -12.01
N PRO A 71 6.27 -12.57 -12.93
CA PRO A 71 4.86 -12.76 -13.21
C PRO A 71 4.04 -13.02 -11.95
N GLN A 72 2.86 -12.39 -11.81
CA GLN A 72 2.03 -12.50 -10.61
C GLN A 72 1.72 -13.95 -10.24
N ALA A 73 1.48 -14.81 -11.24
CA ALA A 73 1.25 -16.22 -11.00
C ALA A 73 2.46 -16.95 -10.39
N GLU A 74 3.68 -16.48 -10.67
CA GLU A 74 4.89 -17.02 -10.08
C GLU A 74 5.13 -16.52 -8.66
N LEU A 75 4.69 -15.30 -8.31
CA LEU A 75 4.75 -14.81 -6.92
C LEU A 75 4.01 -15.73 -5.97
N LYS A 76 2.84 -16.22 -6.37
CA LYS A 76 2.05 -17.13 -5.56
C LYS A 76 2.72 -18.50 -5.42
N LYS A 77 3.33 -19.01 -6.47
CA LYS A 77 4.14 -20.24 -6.39
C LYS A 77 5.31 -20.07 -5.44
N LYS A 78 6.05 -18.98 -5.56
CA LYS A 78 7.17 -18.65 -4.65
C LYS A 78 6.71 -18.53 -3.20
N LEU A 79 5.54 -17.94 -2.95
CA LEU A 79 4.94 -17.87 -1.61
C LEU A 79 4.74 -19.29 -1.03
N ILE A 80 4.13 -20.19 -1.80
CA ILE A 80 3.89 -21.56 -1.37
C ILE A 80 5.22 -22.32 -1.15
N GLU A 81 6.16 -22.21 -2.07
CA GLU A 81 7.49 -22.82 -1.96
C GLU A 81 8.25 -22.35 -0.72
N LEU A 82 8.21 -21.04 -0.42
CA LEU A 82 8.84 -20.48 0.76
C LEU A 82 8.25 -21.04 2.06
N CYS A 83 6.93 -21.17 2.11
CA CYS A 83 6.27 -21.75 3.27
C CYS A 83 6.50 -23.25 3.40
N GLN A 84 6.60 -23.99 2.30
CA GLN A 84 6.99 -25.40 2.31
C GLN A 84 8.42 -25.60 2.83
N GLN A 85 9.37 -24.76 2.42
CA GLN A 85 10.75 -24.78 2.92
C GLN A 85 10.86 -24.53 4.43
N ARG A 86 9.84 -23.89 5.01
CA ARG A 86 9.74 -23.60 6.45
C ARG A 86 8.82 -24.55 7.22
N ASP A 87 8.40 -25.62 6.58
CA ASP A 87 7.45 -26.61 7.16
C ASP A 87 6.15 -25.97 7.66
N LEU A 88 5.71 -24.88 7.04
CA LEU A 88 4.45 -24.21 7.39
C LEU A 88 3.29 -24.86 6.63
N PRO A 89 2.17 -25.16 7.29
CA PRO A 89 1.02 -25.77 6.64
C PRO A 89 0.28 -24.80 5.69
N TYR A 90 0.44 -23.51 5.87
CA TYR A 90 -0.18 -22.45 5.07
C TYR A 90 0.63 -21.17 5.12
N CYS A 91 0.35 -20.30 4.14
CA CYS A 91 0.82 -18.92 4.07
C CYS A 91 -0.34 -17.95 4.10
N TYR A 92 -0.02 -16.66 4.14
CA TYR A 92 -1.02 -15.62 4.00
C TYR A 92 -0.80 -14.82 2.71
N TYR A 93 -1.92 -14.54 2.04
CA TYR A 93 -1.98 -13.65 0.89
C TYR A 93 -2.99 -12.53 1.18
N VAL A 94 -2.60 -11.29 0.95
CA VAL A 94 -3.46 -10.12 1.11
C VAL A 94 -3.76 -9.56 -0.27
N GLU A 95 -5.02 -9.55 -0.65
CA GLU A 95 -5.46 -8.96 -1.91
C GLU A 95 -5.74 -7.47 -1.76
N THR A 96 -6.35 -7.05 -0.65
CA THR A 96 -6.64 -5.65 -0.39
C THR A 96 -6.39 -5.25 1.04
N PHE A 97 -5.94 -4.01 1.21
CA PHE A 97 -5.77 -3.37 2.50
C PHE A 97 -6.85 -2.32 2.76
N GLY A 98 -7.15 -2.11 4.03
CA GLY A 98 -7.91 -0.99 4.52
C GLY A 98 -7.01 0.06 5.19
N PRO A 99 -7.61 1.04 5.88
CA PRO A 99 -6.86 2.03 6.62
C PRO A 99 -5.86 1.40 7.59
N LYS A 100 -4.70 2.05 7.77
CA LYS A 100 -3.62 1.60 8.66
C LYS A 100 -3.09 0.20 8.33
N LEU A 101 -3.06 -0.15 7.04
CA LEU A 101 -2.58 -1.46 6.56
C LEU A 101 -3.30 -2.65 7.18
N THR A 102 -4.57 -2.48 7.54
CA THR A 102 -5.39 -3.59 8.02
C THR A 102 -5.84 -4.45 6.84
N PRO A 103 -5.56 -5.76 6.81
CA PRO A 103 -6.00 -6.62 5.74
C PRO A 103 -7.55 -6.65 5.67
N ARG A 104 -8.10 -6.40 4.48
CA ARG A 104 -9.54 -6.53 4.20
C ARG A 104 -9.88 -7.85 3.55
N LEU A 105 -9.13 -8.20 2.50
CA LEU A 105 -9.20 -9.51 1.85
C LEU A 105 -7.89 -10.23 2.13
N LEU A 106 -7.93 -11.07 3.15
CA LEU A 106 -6.81 -11.89 3.61
C LEU A 106 -7.16 -13.35 3.37
N TYR A 107 -6.30 -14.04 2.63
CA TYR A 107 -6.44 -15.46 2.35
C TYR A 107 -5.36 -16.26 3.06
N ARG A 108 -5.76 -17.42 3.59
CA ARG A 108 -4.87 -18.49 3.97
C ARG A 108 -4.70 -19.39 2.75
N VAL A 109 -3.48 -19.58 2.32
CA VAL A 109 -3.13 -20.44 1.19
C VAL A 109 -2.45 -21.69 1.71
N TRP A 110 -3.08 -22.85 1.54
CA TRP A 110 -2.56 -24.09 2.03
C TRP A 110 -1.41 -24.60 1.16
N THR A 111 -0.29 -24.98 1.78
CA THR A 111 0.94 -25.38 1.08
C THR A 111 0.82 -26.73 0.39
N LYS A 112 -0.13 -27.58 0.81
CA LYS A 112 -0.32 -28.92 0.27
C LYS A 112 -0.94 -28.93 -1.14
N ASP A 113 -1.91 -28.08 -1.37
CA ASP A 113 -2.75 -28.09 -2.58
C ASP A 113 -3.02 -26.70 -3.17
N GLY A 114 -2.52 -25.64 -2.53
CA GLY A 114 -2.75 -24.26 -2.96
C GLY A 114 -4.17 -23.76 -2.71
N HIS A 115 -4.98 -24.51 -1.96
CA HIS A 115 -6.34 -24.09 -1.62
C HIS A 115 -6.33 -22.78 -0.84
N GLU A 116 -7.27 -21.87 -1.16
CA GLU A 116 -7.41 -20.57 -0.56
C GLU A 116 -8.66 -20.50 0.31
N GLU A 117 -8.47 -20.01 1.51
CA GLU A 117 -9.54 -19.79 2.47
C GLU A 117 -9.54 -18.33 2.93
N LEU A 118 -10.66 -17.63 2.72
CA LEU A 118 -10.82 -16.27 3.21
C LEU A 118 -10.88 -16.26 4.74
N VAL A 119 -9.98 -15.50 5.37
CA VAL A 119 -9.88 -15.37 6.82
C VAL A 119 -10.07 -13.92 7.27
N ARG A 120 -10.45 -13.72 8.50
CA ARG A 120 -10.68 -12.39 9.09
C ARG A 120 -10.03 -12.27 10.46
N GLY A 121 -9.87 -11.05 10.93
CA GLY A 121 -9.39 -10.76 12.27
C GLY A 121 -7.89 -10.95 12.41
N ALA A 122 -7.13 -10.51 11.41
CA ALA A 122 -5.69 -10.42 11.48
C ALA A 122 -5.20 -8.98 11.29
N SER A 123 -4.03 -8.70 11.85
CA SER A 123 -3.26 -7.47 11.62
C SER A 123 -1.80 -7.83 11.46
N PHE A 124 -1.06 -7.00 10.75
CA PHE A 124 0.39 -7.14 10.67
C PHE A 124 1.06 -6.47 11.86
N GLY A 125 2.04 -7.17 12.48
CA GLY A 125 2.80 -6.65 13.61
C GLY A 125 3.75 -5.53 13.19
N ASP A 126 4.61 -5.79 12.24
CA ASP A 126 5.77 -4.95 11.91
C ASP A 126 5.91 -4.70 10.41
N LEU A 127 4.84 -4.22 9.76
CA LEU A 127 4.94 -3.72 8.40
C LEU A 127 5.50 -2.28 8.44
N ASP A 128 6.78 -2.18 8.68
CA ASP A 128 7.52 -0.92 8.78
C ASP A 128 8.53 -0.74 7.63
N THR A 129 9.33 0.31 7.72
CA THR A 129 10.39 0.59 6.75
C THR A 129 11.48 -0.50 6.70
N ARG A 130 11.65 -1.28 7.76
CA ARG A 130 12.60 -2.39 7.81
C ARG A 130 12.14 -3.55 6.93
N ALA A 131 10.88 -3.94 7.02
CA ALA A 131 10.31 -4.99 6.18
C ALA A 131 10.49 -4.66 4.69
N LEU A 132 10.24 -3.41 4.29
CA LEU A 132 10.47 -2.94 2.92
C LEU A 132 11.94 -2.93 2.50
N ARG A 133 12.86 -2.81 3.44
CA ARG A 133 14.29 -2.70 3.16
C ARG A 133 15.00 -4.05 3.08
N SER A 134 14.66 -4.98 3.97
CA SER A 134 15.43 -6.23 4.16
C SER A 134 14.65 -7.50 3.85
N ASP A 135 13.32 -7.45 3.95
CA ASP A 135 12.52 -8.67 3.93
C ASP A 135 11.73 -8.82 2.62
N LEU A 136 11.98 -7.95 1.63
CA LEU A 136 11.38 -8.00 0.31
C LEU A 136 12.14 -8.98 -0.58
N ILE A 137 11.47 -10.07 -0.99
CA ILE A 137 12.06 -11.12 -1.84
C ILE A 137 11.83 -10.85 -3.31
N ALA A 138 10.61 -10.49 -3.67
CA ALA A 138 10.21 -10.30 -5.06
C ALA A 138 9.06 -9.29 -5.19
N ALA A 139 8.97 -8.68 -6.38
CA ALA A 139 7.86 -7.84 -6.77
C ALA A 139 7.26 -8.34 -8.08
N GLY A 140 5.95 -8.19 -8.22
CA GLY A 140 5.20 -8.62 -9.40
C GLY A 140 5.38 -7.72 -10.62
N ASP A 141 4.90 -8.21 -11.75
CA ASP A 141 4.73 -7.44 -12.98
C ASP A 141 3.32 -6.82 -13.10
N ASP A 142 2.47 -7.10 -12.13
CA ASP A 142 1.14 -6.53 -11.98
C ASP A 142 1.21 -5.07 -11.54
N VAL A 143 0.11 -4.35 -11.78
CA VAL A 143 -0.01 -2.95 -11.41
C VAL A 143 -1.29 -2.73 -10.62
N TYR A 144 -1.15 -2.37 -9.37
CA TYR A 144 -2.23 -1.88 -8.52
C TYR A 144 -2.14 -0.37 -8.42
N ALA A 145 -3.26 0.33 -8.63
CA ALA A 145 -3.33 1.77 -8.53
C ALA A 145 -4.41 2.19 -7.53
N GLU A 146 -4.03 3.01 -6.57
CA GLU A 146 -4.94 3.62 -5.60
C GLU A 146 -4.84 5.13 -5.66
N SER A 147 -5.98 5.82 -5.65
CA SER A 147 -6.06 7.27 -5.62
C SER A 147 -6.78 7.74 -4.36
N GLN A 148 -6.19 8.70 -3.68
CA GLN A 148 -6.77 9.35 -2.51
C GLN A 148 -7.04 10.81 -2.82
N LEU A 149 -8.29 11.24 -2.60
CA LEU A 149 -8.75 12.60 -2.90
C LEU A 149 -8.83 13.50 -1.66
N LEU A 150 -8.53 12.97 -0.48
CA LEU A 150 -8.60 13.71 0.78
C LEU A 150 -7.32 14.52 1.04
N ASN A 151 -7.47 15.76 1.50
CA ASN A 151 -6.39 16.71 1.82
C ASN A 151 -5.56 17.11 0.60
N ILE A 152 -4.51 16.36 0.29
CA ILE A 152 -3.74 16.49 -0.95
C ILE A 152 -4.09 15.30 -1.83
N PRO A 153 -4.71 15.53 -2.99
CA PRO A 153 -4.95 14.47 -3.95
C PRO A 153 -3.64 13.82 -4.38
N HIS A 154 -3.57 12.50 -4.33
CA HIS A 154 -2.41 11.74 -4.78
C HIS A 154 -2.80 10.35 -5.26
N SER A 155 -1.99 9.76 -6.10
CA SER A 155 -2.13 8.40 -6.57
C SER A 155 -0.88 7.59 -6.28
N ILE A 156 -1.06 6.34 -5.91
CA ILE A 156 0.03 5.39 -5.68
C ILE A 156 -0.17 4.23 -6.65
N VAL A 157 0.87 3.91 -7.38
CA VAL A 157 0.94 2.80 -8.33
C VAL A 157 2.07 1.88 -7.88
N ALA A 158 1.76 0.65 -7.57
CA ALA A 158 2.73 -0.32 -7.06
C ALA A 158 2.40 -1.74 -7.50
N PRO A 159 3.39 -2.62 -7.65
CA PRO A 159 3.18 -4.04 -7.89
C PRO A 159 2.82 -4.79 -6.61
N SER A 160 2.37 -6.03 -6.76
CA SER A 160 2.33 -6.99 -5.66
C SER A 160 3.74 -7.29 -5.13
N ILE A 161 3.86 -7.50 -3.83
CA ILE A 161 5.14 -7.70 -3.16
C ILE A 161 5.11 -8.99 -2.35
N LEU A 162 6.18 -9.79 -2.46
CA LEU A 162 6.43 -10.96 -1.63
C LEU A 162 7.47 -10.63 -0.56
N PHE A 163 7.09 -10.79 0.69
CA PHE A 163 7.98 -10.65 1.84
C PHE A 163 8.51 -12.00 2.30
N ASP A 164 9.71 -12.02 2.83
CA ASP A 164 10.33 -13.18 3.44
C ASP A 164 9.57 -13.59 4.72
N GLU A 165 9.37 -12.64 5.61
CA GLU A 165 8.67 -12.87 6.87
C GLU A 165 7.92 -11.61 7.30
N LEU A 166 6.65 -11.81 7.68
CA LEU A 166 5.84 -10.78 8.32
C LEU A 166 5.04 -11.41 9.46
N GLU A 167 5.11 -10.80 10.63
CA GLU A 167 4.33 -11.25 11.77
C GLU A 167 2.84 -10.96 11.57
N VAL A 168 2.02 -12.02 11.59
CA VAL A 168 0.56 -11.91 11.52
C VAL A 168 -0.02 -12.13 12.91
N LYS A 169 -0.62 -11.09 13.49
CA LYS A 169 -1.28 -11.13 14.80
C LYS A 169 -2.78 -11.30 14.64
N ARG A 170 -3.36 -12.12 15.51
CA ARG A 170 -4.82 -12.19 15.60
C ARG A 170 -5.34 -10.92 16.26
N THR A 171 -6.29 -10.25 15.61
CA THR A 171 -7.01 -9.13 16.21
C THR A 171 -8.02 -9.69 17.22
N ASN A 172 -8.04 -9.15 18.43
CA ASN A 172 -9.09 -9.47 19.39
C ASN A 172 -10.42 -8.94 18.86
N VAL A 173 -11.21 -9.84 18.32
CA VAL A 173 -12.60 -9.53 17.98
C VAL A 173 -13.36 -9.54 19.29
N ASN A 174 -13.94 -8.40 19.65
CA ASN A 174 -14.87 -8.31 20.77
C ASN A 174 -15.97 -9.35 20.53
N LYS A 175 -16.04 -10.37 21.40
CA LYS A 175 -17.04 -11.44 21.31
C LYS A 175 -18.40 -11.00 21.89
N GLU A 176 -18.61 -9.71 22.06
CA GLU A 176 -19.91 -9.20 22.47
C GLU A 176 -20.93 -9.59 21.41
N LYS A 177 -21.90 -10.38 21.84
CA LYS A 177 -23.05 -10.72 21.02
C LYS A 177 -23.79 -9.41 20.72
N LEU A 178 -23.81 -9.00 19.45
CA LEU A 178 -24.60 -7.83 19.07
C LEU A 178 -26.06 -8.07 19.48
N PRO A 179 -26.73 -7.07 20.07
CA PRO A 179 -28.13 -7.18 20.41
C PRO A 179 -28.95 -7.48 19.14
N GLU A 180 -29.77 -8.50 19.22
CA GLU A 180 -30.68 -8.89 18.15
C GLU A 180 -31.87 -7.91 18.16
N TYR A 181 -31.83 -6.91 17.30
CA TYR A 181 -33.00 -6.04 17.05
C TYR A 181 -33.78 -6.57 15.84
N PRO A 182 -35.11 -6.65 15.93
CA PRO A 182 -35.91 -6.93 14.75
C PRO A 182 -35.66 -5.86 13.69
N ALA A 183 -35.67 -6.25 12.41
CA ALA A 183 -35.52 -5.28 11.33
C ALA A 183 -36.59 -4.17 11.43
N PRO A 184 -36.25 -2.90 11.21
CA PRO A 184 -37.21 -1.79 11.35
C PRO A 184 -38.48 -1.95 10.52
N SER A 185 -38.44 -2.71 9.44
CA SER A 185 -39.59 -3.05 8.58
C SER A 185 -40.56 -4.06 9.21
N ILE A 186 -40.21 -4.68 10.34
CA ILE A 186 -41.04 -5.66 11.04
C ILE A 186 -41.58 -5.05 12.36
N ALA A 187 -41.32 -3.78 12.63
CA ALA A 187 -41.97 -3.05 13.72
C ALA A 187 -43.49 -3.06 13.44
N ALA A 188 -44.22 -3.81 14.28
CA ALA A 188 -45.61 -4.14 14.15
C ALA A 188 -46.51 -2.94 13.82
N THR A 189 -47.29 -3.07 12.78
CA THR A 189 -48.60 -2.44 12.70
C THR A 189 -49.44 -2.96 13.86
N HIS A 190 -49.59 -2.14 14.89
CA HIS A 190 -50.68 -2.24 15.88
C HIS A 190 -51.85 -1.35 15.43
#